data_22d0d65aa5ae716e8f6730d367041bac
#
_entry.id   22d0d65aa5ae716e8f6730d367041bac
#
_cell.length_a   1.000
_cell.length_b   1.000
_cell.length_c   1.000
_cell.angle_alpha   90.00
_cell.angle_beta   90.00
_cell.angle_gamma   90.00
#
_symmetry.space_group_name_H-M   'P 1'
#
loop_
_entity.id
_entity.type
_entity.pdbx_description
1 polymer ?
#
loop_
_entity_poly.entity_id
_entity_poly.type
_entity_poly.pdbx_seq_one_letter_code
_entity_poly.pdbx_strand_id
1 'polypeptide(L)'
;MASALRLLGTVLVCLLGLSASAAMLDGIAARVDSRVITVGDVMTEIKRNPAASERIAAAGDKSEMQALYQAALDSLIERRLILKAADAKKMEIPEWVIDNQIREIVHDMFGGDMNRLEEELARSKIPMSEYRNTIKEDITVRGMRQQIIEQYVSASPAAMKKEYREHLQRYRHDPKVSVRVILLKPPSSDAGVASVETRGMQIGEELAAGKDFSDLAVKYSADSHAKEGGLWKDVNPDEAFRPEIAKAISGLKAGEVSKLIDLDGWGFIVKKESETVAKAMSFEEAYDKISWNVRNAAAKKAYDDWMARLKEEAFVKIYPMPEE
;
A
#
# COMPACT_ATOMS: atom_id res chain seq x y z
N MET A 1 -2.64 -12.88 5.69
CA MET A 1 -2.58 -13.85 4.58
C MET A 1 -3.53 -13.54 3.40
N ALA A 2 -4.47 -12.60 3.52
CA ALA A 2 -5.44 -12.32 2.45
C ALA A 2 -5.02 -11.23 1.43
N SER A 3 -3.95 -10.47 1.68
CA SER A 3 -3.56 -9.35 0.80
C SER A 3 -2.60 -9.70 -0.33
N ALA A 4 -1.92 -10.83 -0.28
CA ALA A 4 -0.96 -11.23 -1.32
C ALA A 4 -1.61 -11.87 -2.56
N LEU A 5 -2.87 -12.31 -2.44
CA LEU A 5 -3.58 -13.03 -3.50
C LEU A 5 -4.25 -12.12 -4.55
N ARG A 6 -4.43 -10.83 -4.21
CA ARG A 6 -5.14 -9.88 -5.10
C ARG A 6 -4.30 -9.32 -6.27
N LEU A 7 -2.99 -9.50 -6.27
CA LEU A 7 -2.10 -8.94 -7.30
C LEU A 7 -2.02 -9.76 -8.60
N LEU A 8 -2.54 -10.96 -8.63
CA LEU A 8 -2.53 -11.82 -9.83
C LEU A 8 -3.75 -11.68 -10.75
N GLY A 9 -4.82 -11.13 -10.23
CA GLY A 9 -6.05 -10.90 -11.00
C GLY A 9 -5.96 -9.79 -12.05
N THR A 10 -4.98 -8.90 -11.95
CA THR A 10 -4.94 -7.65 -12.74
C THR A 10 -4.27 -7.79 -14.11
N VAL A 11 -3.76 -8.96 -14.46
CA VAL A 11 -2.93 -9.17 -15.66
C VAL A 11 -3.71 -9.07 -16.99
N LEU A 12 -5.04 -9.19 -16.98
CA LEU A 12 -5.80 -9.31 -18.23
C LEU A 12 -6.74 -8.14 -18.58
N VAL A 13 -7.11 -7.28 -17.63
CA VAL A 13 -8.18 -6.28 -17.86
C VAL A 13 -7.71 -5.03 -18.61
N CYS A 14 -6.41 -4.73 -18.67
CA CYS A 14 -5.90 -3.49 -19.27
C CYS A 14 -5.56 -3.56 -20.77
N LEU A 15 -6.02 -4.58 -21.51
CA LEU A 15 -5.82 -4.65 -22.97
C LEU A 15 -6.92 -4.00 -23.79
N LEU A 16 -7.88 -3.32 -23.17
CA LEU A 16 -8.94 -2.61 -23.87
C LEU A 16 -8.48 -1.23 -24.32
N GLY A 17 -8.15 -1.15 -25.60
CA GLY A 17 -8.28 0.05 -26.40
C GLY A 17 -7.17 1.07 -26.28
N LEU A 18 -6.22 0.96 -27.21
CA LEU A 18 -5.66 2.14 -27.90
C LEU A 18 -4.88 1.64 -29.11
N SER A 19 -5.49 1.77 -30.27
CA SER A 19 -4.77 1.82 -31.54
C SER A 19 -3.98 3.13 -31.54
N ALA A 20 -2.76 3.10 -31.01
CA ALA A 20 -1.86 4.23 -31.04
C ALA A 20 -0.45 3.75 -31.37
N SER A 21 -0.02 4.13 -32.54
CA SER A 21 1.37 4.21 -33.00
C SER A 21 2.17 2.91 -33.03
N ALA A 22 2.07 2.19 -34.13
CA ALA A 22 2.97 1.09 -34.51
C ALA A 22 4.45 1.51 -34.68
N ALA A 23 4.79 2.78 -34.52
CA ALA A 23 6.13 3.32 -34.79
C ALA A 23 7.08 3.25 -33.58
N MET A 24 6.57 3.05 -32.34
CA MET A 24 7.42 2.97 -31.12
C MET A 24 7.73 1.54 -30.65
N LEU A 25 7.21 0.52 -31.30
CA LEU A 25 7.25 -0.87 -30.81
C LEU A 25 8.53 -1.65 -31.12
N ASP A 26 9.38 -1.14 -32.04
CA ASP A 26 10.56 -1.88 -32.54
C ASP A 26 11.88 -1.54 -31.83
N GLY A 27 11.90 -0.67 -30.83
CA GLY A 27 13.11 -0.33 -30.10
C GLY A 27 13.53 -1.42 -29.11
N ILE A 28 14.84 -1.68 -29.02
CA ILE A 28 15.41 -2.55 -27.98
C ILE A 28 15.62 -1.71 -26.72
N ALA A 29 14.97 -2.10 -25.62
CA ALA A 29 15.13 -1.47 -24.32
C ALA A 29 16.29 -2.08 -23.51
N ALA A 30 16.42 -3.40 -23.54
CA ALA A 30 17.57 -4.09 -22.96
C ALA A 30 17.85 -5.41 -23.64
N ARG A 31 19.07 -5.94 -23.40
CA ARG A 31 19.45 -7.29 -23.75
C ARG A 31 20.03 -8.01 -22.52
N VAL A 32 19.49 -9.17 -22.22
CA VAL A 32 19.97 -10.06 -21.16
C VAL A 32 20.47 -11.34 -21.84
N ASP A 33 21.77 -11.54 -21.93
CA ASP A 33 22.44 -12.56 -22.73
C ASP A 33 21.97 -12.54 -24.21
N SER A 34 21.29 -13.61 -24.65
CA SER A 34 20.71 -13.72 -26.00
C SER A 34 19.25 -13.20 -26.10
N ARG A 35 18.60 -12.91 -24.98
CA ARG A 35 17.20 -12.49 -24.95
C ARG A 35 17.08 -10.97 -25.01
N VAL A 36 16.19 -10.48 -25.84
CA VAL A 36 15.90 -9.06 -26.02
C VAL A 36 14.66 -8.69 -25.22
N ILE A 37 14.68 -7.51 -24.63
CA ILE A 37 13.52 -6.83 -24.03
C ILE A 37 13.26 -5.62 -24.92
N THR A 38 12.06 -5.53 -25.49
CA THR A 38 11.66 -4.43 -26.36
C THR A 38 11.03 -3.27 -25.57
N VAL A 39 10.95 -2.10 -26.18
CA VAL A 39 10.21 -0.96 -25.64
C VAL A 39 8.73 -1.33 -25.47
N GLY A 40 8.17 -2.12 -26.41
CA GLY A 40 6.81 -2.63 -26.32
C GLY A 40 6.57 -3.53 -25.11
N ASP A 41 7.54 -4.37 -24.73
CA ASP A 41 7.50 -5.20 -23.50
C ASP A 41 7.43 -4.31 -22.26
N VAL A 42 8.27 -3.26 -22.21
CA VAL A 42 8.29 -2.31 -21.08
C VAL A 42 6.96 -1.57 -20.96
N MET A 43 6.42 -1.07 -22.08
CA MET A 43 5.13 -0.38 -22.07
C MET A 43 3.98 -1.31 -21.68
N THR A 44 4.05 -2.58 -22.04
CA THR A 44 3.08 -3.59 -21.64
C THR A 44 3.18 -3.87 -20.12
N GLU A 45 4.38 -3.97 -19.59
CA GLU A 45 4.61 -4.16 -18.15
C GLU A 45 4.09 -2.98 -17.32
N ILE A 46 4.28 -1.74 -17.79
CA ILE A 46 3.72 -0.55 -17.16
C ILE A 46 2.18 -0.62 -17.13
N LYS A 47 1.55 -0.98 -18.26
CA LYS A 47 0.08 -1.10 -18.36
C LYS A 47 -0.51 -2.21 -17.48
N ARG A 48 0.26 -3.24 -17.17
CA ARG A 48 -0.14 -4.32 -16.25
C ARG A 48 -0.28 -3.85 -14.80
N ASN A 49 0.31 -2.70 -14.44
CA ASN A 49 0.21 -2.14 -13.10
C ASN A 49 -0.87 -1.03 -13.08
N PRO A 50 -2.05 -1.25 -12.46
CA PRO A 50 -3.13 -0.26 -12.45
C PRO A 50 -2.72 1.07 -11.81
N ALA A 51 -1.95 1.03 -10.72
CA ALA A 51 -1.46 2.22 -10.06
C ALA A 51 -0.49 3.01 -10.94
N ALA A 52 0.33 2.34 -11.78
CA ALA A 52 1.18 2.99 -12.77
C ALA A 52 0.36 3.60 -13.91
N SER A 53 -0.69 2.89 -14.36
CA SER A 53 -1.59 3.39 -15.41
C SER A 53 -2.36 4.64 -14.98
N GLU A 54 -2.86 4.69 -13.74
CA GLU A 54 -3.50 5.88 -13.17
C GLU A 54 -2.52 7.04 -13.05
N ARG A 55 -1.29 6.78 -12.62
CA ARG A 55 -0.23 7.80 -12.54
C ARG A 55 0.12 8.37 -13.90
N ILE A 56 0.22 7.55 -14.95
CA ILE A 56 0.44 8.01 -16.32
C ILE A 56 -0.70 8.92 -16.77
N ALA A 57 -1.94 8.55 -16.48
CA ALA A 57 -3.12 9.34 -16.85
C ALA A 57 -3.18 10.70 -16.13
N ALA A 58 -2.64 10.76 -14.91
CA ALA A 58 -2.62 11.96 -14.07
C ALA A 58 -1.38 12.84 -14.29
N ALA A 59 -0.26 12.26 -14.71
CA ALA A 59 1.03 12.94 -14.84
C ALA A 59 1.28 13.37 -16.29
N GLY A 60 1.27 14.68 -16.51
CA GLY A 60 1.84 15.30 -17.72
C GLY A 60 3.36 15.44 -17.67
N ASP A 61 4.07 14.77 -16.74
CA ASP A 61 5.48 14.99 -16.48
C ASP A 61 6.36 13.88 -17.06
N LYS A 62 7.32 14.28 -17.93
CA LYS A 62 8.31 13.38 -18.55
C LYS A 62 9.15 12.63 -17.51
N SER A 63 9.42 13.22 -16.35
CA SER A 63 10.25 12.60 -15.30
C SER A 63 9.55 11.40 -14.66
N GLU A 64 8.24 11.47 -14.46
CA GLU A 64 7.46 10.37 -13.93
C GLU A 64 7.34 9.20 -14.91
N MET A 65 7.12 9.49 -16.19
CA MET A 65 7.15 8.47 -17.24
C MET A 65 8.50 7.77 -17.30
N GLN A 66 9.60 8.50 -17.22
CA GLN A 66 10.94 7.93 -17.22
C GLN A 66 11.17 7.03 -15.99
N ALA A 67 10.71 7.44 -14.80
CA ALA A 67 10.79 6.62 -13.58
C ALA A 67 9.98 5.31 -13.70
N LEU A 68 8.77 5.39 -14.24
CA LEU A 68 7.92 4.21 -14.48
C LEU A 68 8.53 3.27 -15.52
N TYR A 69 9.07 3.84 -16.61
CA TYR A 69 9.77 3.07 -17.63
C TYR A 69 10.97 2.33 -17.05
N GLN A 70 11.82 3.01 -16.27
CA GLN A 70 12.99 2.40 -15.65
C GLN A 70 12.58 1.28 -14.67
N ALA A 71 11.57 1.51 -13.83
CA ALA A 71 11.08 0.50 -12.90
C ALA A 71 10.53 -0.76 -13.60
N ALA A 72 9.79 -0.57 -14.70
CA ALA A 72 9.27 -1.68 -15.51
C ALA A 72 10.40 -2.44 -16.22
N LEU A 73 11.38 -1.71 -16.78
CA LEU A 73 12.54 -2.29 -17.41
C LEU A 73 13.37 -3.13 -16.43
N ASP A 74 13.61 -2.61 -15.22
CA ASP A 74 14.32 -3.32 -14.16
C ASP A 74 13.56 -4.60 -13.76
N SER A 75 12.23 -4.54 -13.64
CA SER A 75 11.38 -5.71 -13.37
C SER A 75 11.51 -6.78 -14.45
N LEU A 76 11.51 -6.39 -15.73
CA LEU A 76 11.67 -7.31 -16.84
C LEU A 76 13.08 -7.92 -16.89
N ILE A 77 14.13 -7.15 -16.61
CA ILE A 77 15.51 -7.65 -16.50
C ILE A 77 15.61 -8.67 -15.38
N GLU A 78 15.08 -8.35 -14.18
CA GLU A 78 15.06 -9.28 -13.05
C GLU A 78 14.30 -10.57 -13.40
N ARG A 79 13.15 -10.47 -14.04
CA ARG A 79 12.37 -11.62 -14.51
C ARG A 79 13.22 -12.52 -15.43
N ARG A 80 13.93 -11.95 -16.39
CA ARG A 80 14.80 -12.71 -17.32
C ARG A 80 15.96 -13.40 -16.61
N LEU A 81 16.60 -12.73 -15.64
CA LEU A 81 17.67 -13.31 -14.83
C LEU A 81 17.18 -14.48 -13.97
N ILE A 82 16.00 -14.35 -13.35
CA ILE A 82 15.38 -15.39 -12.54
C ILE A 82 15.03 -16.62 -13.40
N LEU A 83 14.44 -16.41 -14.57
CA LEU A 83 14.12 -17.50 -15.50
C LEU A 83 15.39 -18.22 -15.98
N LYS A 84 16.48 -17.49 -16.28
CA LYS A 84 17.78 -18.10 -16.58
C LYS A 84 18.29 -18.97 -15.43
N ALA A 85 18.18 -18.49 -14.20
CA ALA A 85 18.58 -19.24 -13.02
C ALA A 85 17.72 -20.49 -12.79
N ALA A 86 16.41 -20.42 -13.09
CA ALA A 86 15.51 -21.56 -13.06
C ALA A 86 15.87 -22.62 -14.13
N ASP A 87 16.16 -22.17 -15.36
CA ASP A 87 16.60 -23.04 -16.45
C ASP A 87 17.93 -23.78 -16.07
N ALA A 88 18.89 -23.05 -15.48
CA ALA A 88 20.16 -23.65 -15.02
C ALA A 88 19.93 -24.71 -13.92
N LYS A 89 18.91 -24.54 -13.08
CA LYS A 89 18.49 -25.54 -12.07
C LYS A 89 17.61 -26.65 -12.63
N LYS A 90 17.26 -26.60 -13.92
CA LYS A 90 16.30 -27.52 -14.56
C LYS A 90 14.96 -27.57 -13.81
N MET A 91 14.48 -26.41 -13.38
CA MET A 91 13.22 -26.30 -12.68
C MET A 91 12.06 -26.53 -13.65
N GLU A 92 11.27 -27.56 -13.39
CA GLU A 92 10.12 -27.89 -14.20
C GLU A 92 8.83 -27.61 -13.41
N ILE A 93 7.87 -26.97 -14.07
CA ILE A 93 6.54 -26.73 -13.52
C ILE A 93 5.58 -27.77 -14.14
N PRO A 94 4.97 -28.65 -13.34
CA PRO A 94 4.03 -29.63 -13.86
C PRO A 94 2.79 -28.97 -14.50
N GLU A 95 2.29 -29.55 -15.60
CA GLU A 95 1.16 -28.98 -16.34
C GLU A 95 -0.09 -28.75 -15.47
N TRP A 96 -0.36 -29.67 -14.54
CA TRP A 96 -1.51 -29.53 -13.64
C TRP A 96 -1.44 -28.27 -12.74
N VAL A 97 -0.23 -27.76 -12.42
CA VAL A 97 -0.05 -26.52 -11.66
C VAL A 97 -0.44 -25.33 -12.52
N ILE A 98 -0.06 -25.35 -13.81
CA ILE A 98 -0.43 -24.32 -14.79
C ILE A 98 -1.95 -24.31 -14.97
N ASP A 99 -2.56 -25.52 -15.13
CA ASP A 99 -4.01 -25.66 -15.28
C ASP A 99 -4.77 -25.16 -14.05
N ASN A 100 -4.27 -25.45 -12.85
CA ASN A 100 -4.85 -24.94 -11.62
C ASN A 100 -4.81 -23.41 -11.56
N GLN A 101 -3.67 -22.82 -11.87
CA GLN A 101 -3.51 -21.36 -11.86
C GLN A 101 -4.45 -20.70 -12.88
N ILE A 102 -4.60 -21.30 -14.08
CA ILE A 102 -5.54 -20.79 -15.09
C ILE A 102 -6.98 -20.91 -14.58
N ARG A 103 -7.37 -22.02 -13.93
CA ARG A 103 -8.71 -22.16 -13.34
C ARG A 103 -8.99 -21.12 -12.24
N GLU A 104 -8.03 -20.84 -11.38
CA GLU A 104 -8.15 -19.77 -10.38
C GLU A 104 -8.38 -18.40 -11.04
N ILE A 105 -7.59 -18.07 -12.06
CA ILE A 105 -7.76 -16.81 -12.81
C ILE A 105 -9.15 -16.75 -13.46
N VAL A 106 -9.59 -17.83 -14.08
CA VAL A 106 -10.91 -17.91 -14.72
C VAL A 106 -12.03 -17.77 -13.68
N HIS A 107 -11.88 -18.38 -12.52
CA HIS A 107 -12.85 -18.26 -11.43
C HIS A 107 -12.95 -16.80 -10.95
N ASP A 108 -11.81 -16.18 -10.68
CA ASP A 108 -11.75 -14.85 -10.03
C ASP A 108 -12.12 -13.70 -10.99
N MET A 109 -11.74 -13.82 -12.27
CA MET A 109 -11.89 -12.73 -13.25
C MET A 109 -13.04 -12.93 -14.25
N PHE A 110 -13.36 -14.17 -14.54
CA PHE A 110 -14.36 -14.52 -15.57
C PHE A 110 -15.56 -15.27 -15.02
N GLY A 111 -15.70 -15.33 -13.67
CA GLY A 111 -16.82 -16.02 -13.01
C GLY A 111 -16.87 -17.51 -13.27
N GLY A 112 -15.73 -18.15 -13.56
CA GLY A 112 -15.61 -19.57 -13.85
C GLY A 112 -15.82 -19.95 -15.33
N ASP A 113 -16.04 -18.99 -16.21
CA ASP A 113 -16.31 -19.22 -17.65
C ASP A 113 -15.01 -19.17 -18.48
N MET A 114 -14.52 -20.33 -18.90
CA MET A 114 -13.32 -20.48 -19.72
C MET A 114 -13.48 -19.85 -21.12
N ASN A 115 -14.69 -19.85 -21.69
CA ASN A 115 -14.91 -19.29 -23.01
C ASN A 115 -14.62 -17.76 -23.02
N ARG A 116 -14.95 -17.08 -21.90
CA ARG A 116 -14.63 -15.64 -21.78
C ARG A 116 -13.14 -15.37 -21.79
N LEU A 117 -12.32 -16.23 -21.16
CA LEU A 117 -10.87 -16.13 -21.27
C LEU A 117 -10.41 -16.33 -22.70
N GLU A 118 -10.93 -17.37 -23.40
CA GLU A 118 -10.56 -17.66 -24.78
C GLU A 118 -10.96 -16.51 -25.74
N GLU A 119 -12.14 -15.92 -25.56
CA GLU A 119 -12.58 -14.74 -26.30
C GLU A 119 -11.66 -13.53 -26.06
N GLU A 120 -11.23 -13.31 -24.83
CA GLU A 120 -10.33 -12.21 -24.49
C GLU A 120 -8.94 -12.39 -25.09
N LEU A 121 -8.42 -13.62 -25.02
CA LEU A 121 -7.15 -13.98 -25.65
C LEU A 121 -7.23 -13.83 -27.18
N ALA A 122 -8.33 -14.28 -27.80
CA ALA A 122 -8.55 -14.11 -29.23
C ALA A 122 -8.61 -12.63 -29.65
N ARG A 123 -9.31 -11.80 -28.85
CA ARG A 123 -9.40 -10.36 -29.05
C ARG A 123 -8.03 -9.69 -28.96
N SER A 124 -7.21 -10.13 -28.04
CA SER A 124 -5.83 -9.68 -27.82
C SER A 124 -4.82 -10.33 -28.79
N LYS A 125 -5.26 -11.27 -29.64
CA LYS A 125 -4.42 -12.05 -30.56
C LYS A 125 -3.31 -12.84 -29.84
N ILE A 126 -3.57 -13.32 -28.64
CA ILE A 126 -2.65 -14.14 -27.84
C ILE A 126 -3.07 -15.60 -27.94
N PRO A 127 -2.25 -16.49 -28.52
CA PRO A 127 -2.54 -17.94 -28.51
C PRO A 127 -2.59 -18.48 -27.09
N MET A 128 -3.47 -19.47 -26.82
CA MET A 128 -3.54 -20.13 -25.52
C MET A 128 -2.19 -20.74 -25.09
N SER A 129 -1.40 -21.24 -26.02
CA SER A 129 -0.04 -21.77 -25.75
C SER A 129 0.91 -20.70 -25.23
N GLU A 130 0.85 -19.49 -25.76
CA GLU A 130 1.63 -18.35 -25.31
C GLU A 130 1.17 -17.87 -23.92
N TYR A 131 -0.14 -17.82 -23.71
CA TYR A 131 -0.71 -17.51 -22.41
C TYR A 131 -0.27 -18.53 -21.34
N ARG A 132 -0.36 -19.82 -21.63
CA ARG A 132 0.13 -20.89 -20.74
C ARG A 132 1.62 -20.76 -20.43
N ASN A 133 2.42 -20.40 -21.42
CA ASN A 133 3.85 -20.15 -21.19
C ASN A 133 4.09 -18.96 -20.28
N THR A 134 3.32 -17.89 -20.44
CA THR A 134 3.38 -16.71 -19.53
C THR A 134 3.04 -17.12 -18.09
N ILE A 135 1.98 -17.89 -17.89
CA ILE A 135 1.60 -18.42 -16.56
C ILE A 135 2.70 -19.31 -15.98
N LYS A 136 3.28 -20.19 -16.79
CA LYS A 136 4.42 -21.02 -16.39
C LYS A 136 5.61 -20.19 -15.92
N GLU A 137 5.97 -19.16 -16.68
CA GLU A 137 7.06 -18.23 -16.31
C GLU A 137 6.74 -17.50 -15.00
N ASP A 138 5.50 -17.04 -14.80
CA ASP A 138 5.07 -16.34 -13.58
C ASP A 138 5.17 -17.25 -12.35
N ILE A 139 4.74 -18.50 -12.47
CA ILE A 139 4.87 -19.51 -11.42
C ILE A 139 6.35 -19.77 -11.11
N THR A 140 7.16 -19.91 -12.16
CA THR A 140 8.61 -20.15 -12.04
C THR A 140 9.30 -19.01 -11.29
N VAL A 141 9.06 -17.76 -11.69
CA VAL A 141 9.65 -16.57 -11.06
C VAL A 141 9.22 -16.47 -9.60
N ARG A 142 7.93 -16.69 -9.31
CA ARG A 142 7.40 -16.69 -7.95
C ARG A 142 8.03 -17.79 -7.09
N GLY A 143 8.08 -19.01 -7.61
CA GLY A 143 8.71 -20.16 -6.93
C GLY A 143 10.18 -19.93 -6.61
N MET A 144 10.94 -19.39 -7.56
CA MET A 144 12.36 -19.05 -7.35
C MET A 144 12.53 -17.97 -6.27
N ARG A 145 11.72 -16.92 -6.29
CA ARG A 145 11.74 -15.87 -5.25
C ARG A 145 11.39 -16.46 -3.88
N GLN A 146 10.32 -17.25 -3.82
CA GLN A 146 9.88 -17.89 -2.59
C GLN A 146 10.95 -18.81 -2.01
N GLN A 147 11.63 -19.61 -2.82
CA GLN A 147 12.72 -20.49 -2.38
C GLN A 147 13.86 -19.72 -1.70
N ILE A 148 14.19 -18.52 -2.21
CA ILE A 148 15.25 -17.68 -1.60
C ILE A 148 14.76 -17.11 -0.25
N ILE A 149 13.51 -16.67 -0.19
CA ILE A 149 12.94 -16.06 1.02
C ILE A 149 12.74 -17.08 2.13
N GLU A 150 12.28 -18.30 1.80
CA GLU A 150 12.00 -19.37 2.78
C GLU A 150 13.22 -19.84 3.57
N GLN A 151 14.42 -19.73 3.01
CA GLN A 151 15.66 -20.03 3.72
C GLN A 151 15.87 -19.13 4.95
N TYR A 152 15.16 -18.00 5.04
CA TYR A 152 15.28 -16.97 6.09
C TYR A 152 14.05 -16.85 6.99
N VAL A 153 13.25 -17.91 7.06
CA VAL A 153 11.99 -17.93 7.86
C VAL A 153 12.25 -17.78 9.36
N SER A 154 13.43 -18.16 9.84
CA SER A 154 13.76 -18.08 11.27
C SER A 154 14.65 -16.88 11.60
N ALA A 155 14.20 -16.04 12.55
CA ALA A 155 15.03 -14.99 13.12
C ALA A 155 15.89 -15.58 14.25
N SER A 156 17.21 -15.43 14.19
CA SER A 156 18.06 -15.86 15.29
C SER A 156 17.79 -15.00 16.55
N PRO A 157 17.82 -15.59 17.77
CA PRO A 157 17.64 -14.83 19.00
C PRO A 157 18.65 -13.69 19.17
N ALA A 158 19.86 -13.86 18.66
CA ALA A 158 20.91 -12.84 18.69
C ALA A 158 20.54 -11.63 17.78
N ALA A 159 20.05 -11.91 16.57
CA ALA A 159 19.61 -10.87 15.63
C ALA A 159 18.39 -10.11 16.18
N MET A 160 17.44 -10.81 16.79
CA MET A 160 16.26 -10.20 17.42
C MET A 160 16.64 -9.26 18.57
N LYS A 161 17.55 -9.70 19.45
CA LYS A 161 18.04 -8.85 20.57
C LYS A 161 18.81 -7.64 20.04
N LYS A 162 19.56 -7.80 18.94
CA LYS A 162 20.28 -6.69 18.30
C LYS A 162 19.29 -5.68 17.72
N GLU A 163 18.32 -6.12 16.91
CA GLU A 163 17.28 -5.28 16.31
C GLU A 163 16.52 -4.48 17.38
N TYR A 164 16.09 -5.14 18.45
CA TYR A 164 15.38 -4.48 19.55
C TYR A 164 16.21 -3.38 20.20
N ARG A 165 17.50 -3.64 20.52
CA ARG A 165 18.38 -2.66 21.17
C ARG A 165 18.70 -1.47 20.26
N GLU A 166 18.96 -1.73 18.99
CA GLU A 166 19.35 -0.68 18.02
C GLU A 166 18.16 0.18 17.58
N HIS A 167 16.93 -0.35 17.66
CA HIS A 167 15.74 0.32 17.17
C HIS A 167 14.63 0.45 18.23
N LEU A 168 14.97 0.68 19.50
CA LEU A 168 14.02 0.84 20.61
C LEU A 168 12.88 1.81 20.33
N GLN A 169 13.12 2.84 19.50
CA GLN A 169 12.09 3.81 19.12
C GLN A 169 10.96 3.22 18.26
N ARG A 170 11.24 2.11 17.55
CA ARG A 170 10.24 1.39 16.73
C ARG A 170 9.33 0.50 17.58
N TYR A 171 9.77 0.18 18.79
CA TYR A 171 9.10 -0.72 19.73
C TYR A 171 8.61 0.06 20.93
N ARG A 172 7.65 0.95 20.67
CA ARG A 172 6.97 1.73 21.69
C ARG A 172 5.47 1.52 21.54
N HIS A 173 4.77 1.60 22.66
CA HIS A 173 3.31 1.73 22.62
C HIS A 173 2.94 3.06 22.01
N ASP A 174 1.87 3.08 21.25
CA ASP A 174 1.34 4.33 20.75
C ASP A 174 0.91 5.22 21.93
N PRO A 175 1.19 6.53 21.87
CA PRO A 175 0.74 7.44 22.92
C PRO A 175 -0.80 7.41 22.94
N LYS A 176 -1.36 7.26 24.13
CA LYS A 176 -2.80 7.38 24.35
C LYS A 176 -3.12 8.76 24.91
N VAL A 177 -4.24 9.32 24.46
CA VAL A 177 -4.72 10.60 24.95
C VAL A 177 -6.11 10.43 25.58
N SER A 178 -6.38 11.22 26.60
CA SER A 178 -7.75 11.45 27.06
C SER A 178 -8.17 12.81 26.55
N VAL A 179 -9.26 12.86 25.82
CA VAL A 179 -9.79 14.09 25.23
C VAL A 179 -11.27 14.25 25.56
N ARG A 180 -11.76 15.47 25.54
CA ARG A 180 -13.19 15.76 25.52
C ARG A 180 -13.56 16.32 24.17
N VAL A 181 -14.71 15.92 23.67
CA VAL A 181 -15.21 16.33 22.34
C VAL A 181 -16.59 16.91 22.46
N ILE A 182 -16.79 18.08 21.86
CA ILE A 182 -18.09 18.64 21.58
C ILE A 182 -18.35 18.48 20.08
N LEU A 183 -19.36 17.70 19.73
CA LEU A 183 -19.81 17.48 18.37
C LEU A 183 -21.06 18.32 18.10
N LEU A 184 -21.00 19.20 17.12
CA LEU A 184 -22.14 20.04 16.70
C LEU A 184 -22.72 19.50 15.39
N LYS A 185 -23.99 19.13 15.41
CA LYS A 185 -24.68 18.68 14.18
C LYS A 185 -24.94 19.88 13.25
N PRO A 186 -24.93 19.65 11.92
CA PRO A 186 -25.44 20.66 10.98
C PRO A 186 -26.87 21.06 11.35
N PRO A 187 -27.29 22.33 11.14
CA PRO A 187 -28.65 22.74 11.37
C PRO A 187 -29.59 21.92 10.49
N SER A 188 -30.66 21.38 11.08
CA SER A 188 -31.80 20.85 10.31
C SER A 188 -32.46 22.00 9.54
N SER A 189 -33.15 21.67 8.44
CA SER A 189 -33.86 22.65 7.60
C SER A 189 -34.92 23.48 8.32
N ASP A 190 -35.13 23.30 9.61
CA ASP A 190 -36.08 24.06 10.44
C ASP A 190 -35.51 25.45 10.73
N ALA A 191 -36.27 26.46 10.34
CA ALA A 191 -35.95 27.86 10.55
C ALA A 191 -35.79 28.16 12.05
N GLY A 192 -34.54 28.47 12.46
CA GLY A 192 -34.27 28.93 13.82
C GLY A 192 -33.03 28.27 14.52
N VAL A 193 -32.46 27.23 13.97
CA VAL A 193 -31.21 26.64 14.54
C VAL A 193 -30.00 27.43 14.04
N ALA A 194 -29.21 27.99 14.97
CA ALA A 194 -27.99 28.71 14.65
C ALA A 194 -26.99 27.80 13.90
N SER A 195 -26.20 28.37 12.99
CA SER A 195 -25.20 27.64 12.23
C SER A 195 -24.16 26.99 13.16
N VAL A 196 -23.41 26.01 12.65
CA VAL A 196 -22.33 25.35 13.39
C VAL A 196 -21.29 26.37 13.85
N GLU A 197 -20.95 27.35 12.99
CA GLU A 197 -20.01 28.41 13.30
C GLU A 197 -20.52 29.31 14.43
N THR A 198 -21.81 29.71 14.38
CA THR A 198 -22.40 30.56 15.43
C THR A 198 -22.40 29.85 16.78
N ARG A 199 -22.77 28.57 16.81
CA ARG A 199 -22.74 27.77 18.04
C ARG A 199 -21.31 27.51 18.51
N GLY A 200 -20.35 27.29 17.58
CA GLY A 200 -18.95 27.16 17.89
C GLY A 200 -18.37 28.44 18.51
N MET A 201 -18.72 29.60 17.98
CA MET A 201 -18.32 30.91 18.55
C MET A 201 -18.90 31.10 19.94
N GLN A 202 -20.19 30.81 20.14
CA GLN A 202 -20.84 30.88 21.46
C GLN A 202 -20.12 29.98 22.49
N ILE A 203 -19.80 28.75 22.12
CA ILE A 203 -19.06 27.86 23.00
C ILE A 203 -17.66 28.40 23.31
N GLY A 204 -16.98 28.98 22.33
CA GLY A 204 -15.68 29.65 22.51
C GLY A 204 -15.76 30.81 23.50
N GLU A 205 -16.78 31.62 23.43
CA GLU A 205 -17.05 32.74 24.37
C GLU A 205 -17.36 32.22 25.79
N GLU A 206 -18.18 31.17 25.88
CA GLU A 206 -18.51 30.55 27.19
C GLU A 206 -17.25 29.90 27.83
N LEU A 207 -16.37 29.30 27.05
CA LEU A 207 -15.05 28.76 27.52
C LEU A 207 -14.13 29.91 27.96
N ALA A 208 -14.07 30.99 27.18
CA ALA A 208 -13.24 32.16 27.54
C ALA A 208 -13.77 32.85 28.82
N ALA A 209 -15.09 32.77 29.10
CA ALA A 209 -15.70 33.22 30.34
C ALA A 209 -15.48 32.27 31.53
N GLY A 210 -14.72 31.16 31.34
CA GLY A 210 -14.34 30.22 32.39
C GLY A 210 -15.34 29.10 32.67
N LYS A 211 -16.35 28.90 31.77
CA LYS A 211 -17.24 27.74 31.92
C LYS A 211 -16.50 26.41 31.66
N ASP A 212 -16.88 25.39 32.37
CA ASP A 212 -16.25 24.06 32.23
C ASP A 212 -16.64 23.42 30.91
N PHE A 213 -15.64 22.82 30.26
CA PHE A 213 -15.81 22.14 28.97
C PHE A 213 -16.78 20.96 29.05
N SER A 214 -16.75 20.22 30.17
CA SER A 214 -17.65 19.09 30.41
C SER A 214 -19.11 19.52 30.46
N ASP A 215 -19.41 20.64 31.15
CA ASP A 215 -20.77 21.18 31.22
C ASP A 215 -21.27 21.61 29.83
N LEU A 216 -20.40 22.24 29.05
CA LEU A 216 -20.73 22.64 27.68
C LEU A 216 -20.90 21.43 26.77
N ALA A 217 -20.12 20.36 26.94
CA ALA A 217 -20.27 19.10 26.21
C ALA A 217 -21.66 18.48 26.54
N VAL A 218 -22.03 18.41 27.79
CA VAL A 218 -23.39 17.92 28.21
C VAL A 218 -24.49 18.74 27.56
N LYS A 219 -24.31 20.07 27.49
CA LYS A 219 -25.34 21.02 26.99
C LYS A 219 -25.45 21.02 25.47
N TYR A 220 -24.35 20.98 24.74
CA TYR A 220 -24.30 21.27 23.31
C TYR A 220 -23.95 20.10 22.43
N SER A 221 -23.23 19.07 22.97
CA SER A 221 -22.68 17.99 22.16
C SER A 221 -23.75 17.00 21.73
N ALA A 222 -23.65 16.59 20.47
CA ALA A 222 -24.39 15.48 19.90
C ALA A 222 -23.61 14.16 19.90
N ASP A 223 -22.42 14.15 20.51
CA ASP A 223 -21.57 12.96 20.66
C ASP A 223 -22.20 11.95 21.62
N SER A 224 -21.89 10.66 21.44
CA SER A 224 -22.36 9.58 22.30
C SER A 224 -21.90 9.74 23.76
N HIS A 225 -20.73 10.37 23.97
CA HIS A 225 -20.14 10.63 25.29
C HIS A 225 -20.57 11.99 25.89
N ALA A 226 -21.52 12.69 25.27
CA ALA A 226 -22.01 14.02 25.73
C ALA A 226 -22.39 13.99 27.22
N LYS A 227 -23.11 12.95 27.67
CA LYS A 227 -23.57 12.79 29.06
C LYS A 227 -22.42 12.63 30.07
N GLU A 228 -21.25 12.17 29.57
CA GLU A 228 -20.02 12.02 30.34
C GLU A 228 -19.09 13.23 30.17
N GLY A 229 -19.66 14.37 29.74
CA GLY A 229 -18.90 15.57 29.46
C GLY A 229 -18.00 15.46 28.23
N GLY A 230 -18.37 14.62 27.25
CA GLY A 230 -17.65 14.40 26.02
C GLY A 230 -16.33 13.61 26.15
N LEU A 231 -16.13 12.86 27.26
CA LEU A 231 -14.83 12.22 27.58
C LEU A 231 -14.59 10.94 26.77
N TRP A 232 -13.50 10.94 26.01
CA TRP A 232 -12.87 9.79 25.37
C TRP A 232 -11.58 9.49 26.12
N LYS A 233 -11.56 8.39 26.88
CA LYS A 233 -10.46 8.06 27.78
C LYS A 233 -9.47 7.09 27.15
N ASP A 234 -8.16 7.40 27.24
CA ASP A 234 -7.04 6.54 26.86
C ASP A 234 -7.16 5.97 25.43
N VAL A 235 -7.56 6.81 24.49
CA VAL A 235 -7.73 6.46 23.06
C VAL A 235 -6.47 6.77 22.26
N ASN A 236 -6.25 6.01 21.17
CA ASN A 236 -5.32 6.38 20.11
C ASN A 236 -6.06 7.34 19.16
N PRO A 237 -5.61 8.60 18.99
CA PRO A 237 -6.32 9.56 18.13
C PRO A 237 -6.48 9.09 16.69
N ASP A 238 -5.46 8.46 16.11
CA ASP A 238 -5.45 8.03 14.72
C ASP A 238 -6.42 6.86 14.44
N GLU A 239 -6.78 6.11 15.47
CA GLU A 239 -7.74 5.00 15.38
C GLU A 239 -9.17 5.44 15.72
N ALA A 240 -9.31 6.41 16.65
CA ALA A 240 -10.59 6.81 17.20
C ALA A 240 -11.27 7.94 16.43
N PHE A 241 -10.49 8.77 15.72
CA PHE A 241 -10.99 9.97 15.07
C PHE A 241 -10.59 10.06 13.60
N ARG A 242 -11.29 10.91 12.84
CA ARG A 242 -10.90 11.28 11.48
C ARG A 242 -9.53 11.97 11.49
N PRO A 243 -8.74 11.88 10.39
CA PRO A 243 -7.37 12.40 10.34
C PRO A 243 -7.23 13.89 10.73
N GLU A 244 -8.23 14.71 10.36
CA GLU A 244 -8.22 16.15 10.65
C GLU A 244 -8.35 16.42 12.15
N ILE A 245 -9.21 15.63 12.84
CA ILE A 245 -9.44 15.73 14.29
C ILE A 245 -8.21 15.17 15.03
N ALA A 246 -7.69 14.03 14.61
CA ALA A 246 -6.48 13.42 15.17
C ALA A 246 -5.29 14.37 15.08
N LYS A 247 -5.10 15.05 13.94
CA LYS A 247 -4.08 16.07 13.74
C LYS A 247 -4.26 17.26 14.69
N ALA A 248 -5.50 17.72 14.89
CA ALA A 248 -5.78 18.81 15.83
C ALA A 248 -5.44 18.38 17.26
N ILE A 249 -5.84 17.16 17.70
CA ILE A 249 -5.54 16.61 19.02
C ILE A 249 -4.01 16.54 19.26
N SER A 250 -3.27 16.10 18.25
CA SER A 250 -1.80 15.96 18.31
C SER A 250 -1.11 17.32 18.48
N GLY A 251 -1.68 18.40 17.95
CA GLY A 251 -1.17 19.76 18.08
C GLY A 251 -1.44 20.42 19.42
N LEU A 252 -2.35 19.88 20.24
CA LEU A 252 -2.73 20.47 21.53
C LEU A 252 -1.81 19.98 22.66
N LYS A 253 -1.55 20.87 23.64
CA LYS A 253 -1.00 20.49 24.93
C LYS A 253 -2.12 20.07 25.89
N ALA A 254 -1.77 19.34 26.94
CA ALA A 254 -2.74 19.00 28.00
C ALA A 254 -3.38 20.29 28.57
N GLY A 255 -4.70 20.28 28.68
CA GLY A 255 -5.51 21.44 29.09
C GLY A 255 -5.92 22.37 27.95
N GLU A 256 -5.31 22.31 26.78
CA GLU A 256 -5.65 23.19 25.65
C GLU A 256 -6.92 22.72 24.92
N VAL A 257 -7.64 23.72 24.36
CA VAL A 257 -8.86 23.52 23.56
C VAL A 257 -8.59 23.95 22.11
N SER A 258 -9.08 23.16 21.18
CA SER A 258 -8.98 23.47 19.75
C SER A 258 -9.89 24.64 19.37
N LYS A 259 -9.61 25.25 18.21
CA LYS A 259 -10.63 26.03 17.49
C LYS A 259 -11.72 25.10 16.97
N LEU A 260 -12.84 25.65 16.55
CA LEU A 260 -13.86 24.91 15.82
C LEU A 260 -13.26 24.28 14.56
N ILE A 261 -13.44 22.98 14.40
CA ILE A 261 -13.06 22.21 13.22
C ILE A 261 -14.34 21.88 12.49
N ASP A 262 -14.50 22.38 11.28
CA ASP A 262 -15.64 22.06 10.40
C ASP A 262 -15.24 20.91 9.47
N LEU A 263 -16.05 19.86 9.49
CA LEU A 263 -15.90 18.71 8.60
C LEU A 263 -17.28 18.34 8.04
N ASP A 264 -17.48 18.61 6.76
CA ASP A 264 -18.72 18.30 6.04
C ASP A 264 -19.97 18.91 6.72
N GLY A 265 -19.85 20.12 7.29
CA GLY A 265 -20.93 20.82 8.01
C GLY A 265 -21.12 20.36 9.46
N TRP A 266 -20.31 19.43 9.97
CA TRP A 266 -20.26 19.05 11.36
C TRP A 266 -19.15 19.80 12.08
N GLY A 267 -19.44 20.38 13.24
CA GLY A 267 -18.43 21.09 14.03
C GLY A 267 -17.86 20.23 15.14
N PHE A 268 -16.54 20.28 15.31
CA PHE A 268 -15.85 19.61 16.41
C PHE A 268 -15.03 20.62 17.20
N ILE A 269 -15.16 20.59 18.52
CA ILE A 269 -14.29 21.31 19.45
C ILE A 269 -13.70 20.25 20.37
N VAL A 270 -12.38 20.22 20.50
CA VAL A 270 -11.67 19.20 21.27
C VAL A 270 -10.85 19.84 22.37
N LYS A 271 -10.88 19.28 23.55
CA LYS A 271 -9.99 19.59 24.67
C LYS A 271 -9.13 18.40 24.99
N LYS A 272 -7.80 18.56 25.02
CA LYS A 272 -6.88 17.53 25.44
C LYS A 272 -6.76 17.54 26.97
N GLU A 273 -7.23 16.48 27.63
CA GLU A 273 -7.14 16.38 29.10
C GLU A 273 -5.78 15.88 29.55
N SER A 274 -5.29 14.81 28.92
CA SER A 274 -4.01 14.22 29.24
C SER A 274 -3.42 13.46 28.04
N GLU A 275 -2.12 13.21 28.11
CA GLU A 275 -1.40 12.37 27.17
C GLU A 275 -0.47 11.43 27.94
N THR A 276 -0.54 10.15 27.64
CA THR A 276 0.42 9.19 28.17
C THR A 276 1.67 9.19 27.32
N VAL A 277 2.83 9.27 27.96
CA VAL A 277 4.11 9.13 27.26
C VAL A 277 4.19 7.71 26.67
N ALA A 278 4.50 7.62 25.40
CA ALA A 278 4.75 6.35 24.73
C ALA A 278 5.85 5.57 25.51
N LYS A 279 5.48 4.50 26.21
CA LYS A 279 6.43 3.60 26.86
C LYS A 279 7.09 2.68 25.85
N ALA A 280 8.37 2.35 26.07
CA ALA A 280 8.99 1.26 25.33
C ALA A 280 8.27 -0.05 25.66
N MET A 281 7.94 -0.82 24.63
CA MET A 281 7.46 -2.19 24.77
C MET A 281 8.60 -3.04 25.33
N SER A 282 8.32 -4.00 26.19
CA SER A 282 9.32 -5.02 26.56
C SER A 282 9.71 -5.84 25.34
N PHE A 283 10.80 -6.59 25.44
CA PHE A 283 11.22 -7.50 24.36
C PHE A 283 10.15 -8.54 24.06
N GLU A 284 9.49 -9.05 25.09
CA GLU A 284 8.42 -10.03 25.00
C GLU A 284 7.17 -9.45 24.32
N GLU A 285 6.77 -8.24 24.69
CA GLU A 285 5.64 -7.55 24.03
C GLU A 285 5.92 -7.23 22.56
N ALA A 286 7.16 -6.90 22.22
CA ALA A 286 7.59 -6.57 20.86
C ALA A 286 8.02 -7.80 20.03
N TYR A 287 8.03 -9.01 20.62
CA TYR A 287 8.62 -10.21 20.03
C TYR A 287 8.19 -10.48 18.59
N ASP A 288 6.90 -10.47 18.32
CA ASP A 288 6.37 -10.76 16.98
C ASP A 288 6.77 -9.68 15.96
N LYS A 289 6.70 -8.42 16.36
CA LYS A 289 7.16 -7.27 15.55
C LYS A 289 8.66 -7.38 15.24
N ILE A 290 9.48 -7.68 16.24
CA ILE A 290 10.93 -7.86 16.10
C ILE A 290 11.23 -9.03 15.16
N SER A 291 10.59 -10.17 15.42
CA SER A 291 10.74 -11.38 14.61
C SER A 291 10.39 -11.13 13.15
N TRP A 292 9.28 -10.43 12.90
CA TRP A 292 8.86 -10.06 11.55
C TRP A 292 9.85 -9.13 10.87
N ASN A 293 10.32 -8.08 11.56
CA ASN A 293 11.31 -7.14 11.03
C ASN A 293 12.64 -7.81 10.68
N VAL A 294 13.15 -8.65 11.59
CA VAL A 294 14.41 -9.38 11.38
C VAL A 294 14.31 -10.33 10.20
N ARG A 295 13.21 -11.10 10.10
CA ARG A 295 12.98 -12.02 8.97
C ARG A 295 12.89 -11.28 7.65
N ASN A 296 12.11 -10.20 7.59
CA ASN A 296 11.93 -9.43 6.37
C ASN A 296 13.25 -8.76 5.93
N ALA A 297 14.01 -8.20 6.87
CA ALA A 297 15.32 -7.62 6.56
C ALA A 297 16.30 -8.67 6.03
N ALA A 298 16.32 -9.86 6.63
CA ALA A 298 17.16 -10.96 6.18
C ALA A 298 16.72 -11.48 4.80
N ALA A 299 15.42 -11.66 4.59
CA ALA A 299 14.86 -12.10 3.32
C ALA A 299 15.14 -11.08 2.20
N LYS A 300 14.96 -9.79 2.48
CA LYS A 300 15.29 -8.72 1.53
C LYS A 300 16.76 -8.74 1.17
N LYS A 301 17.65 -8.79 2.18
CA LYS A 301 19.10 -8.85 1.93
C LYS A 301 19.48 -10.06 1.09
N ALA A 302 18.94 -11.23 1.40
CA ALA A 302 19.23 -12.44 0.66
C ALA A 302 18.77 -12.35 -0.80
N TYR A 303 17.61 -11.76 -1.03
CA TYR A 303 17.09 -11.49 -2.36
C TYR A 303 18.00 -10.52 -3.13
N ASP A 304 18.35 -9.40 -2.50
CA ASP A 304 19.22 -8.39 -3.10
C ASP A 304 20.61 -8.98 -3.45
N ASP A 305 21.22 -9.76 -2.53
CA ASP A 305 22.51 -10.46 -2.75
C ASP A 305 22.39 -11.50 -3.88
N TRP A 306 21.28 -12.22 -3.95
CA TRP A 306 21.03 -13.18 -5.02
C TRP A 306 20.89 -12.47 -6.37
N MET A 307 20.10 -11.40 -6.45
CA MET A 307 19.95 -10.62 -7.68
C MET A 307 21.25 -9.99 -8.15
N ALA A 308 22.08 -9.51 -7.21
CA ALA A 308 23.41 -8.99 -7.54
C ALA A 308 24.27 -10.07 -8.23
N ARG A 309 24.33 -11.29 -7.66
CA ARG A 309 25.04 -12.42 -8.29
C ARG A 309 24.49 -12.76 -9.68
N LEU A 310 23.16 -12.81 -9.84
CA LEU A 310 22.57 -13.11 -11.15
C LEU A 310 22.93 -12.04 -12.20
N LYS A 311 23.01 -10.77 -11.78
CA LYS A 311 23.44 -9.66 -12.66
C LYS A 311 24.93 -9.77 -13.03
N GLU A 312 25.80 -10.20 -12.12
CA GLU A 312 27.24 -10.44 -12.37
C GLU A 312 27.48 -11.62 -13.33
N GLU A 313 26.65 -12.68 -13.24
CA GLU A 313 26.75 -13.89 -14.07
C GLU A 313 26.10 -13.74 -15.46
N ALA A 314 25.45 -12.63 -15.75
CA ALA A 314 24.75 -12.38 -17.00
C ALA A 314 25.30 -11.16 -17.73
N PHE A 315 25.28 -11.22 -19.07
CA PHE A 315 25.51 -10.03 -19.86
C PHE A 315 24.22 -9.21 -19.94
N VAL A 316 24.19 -8.07 -19.25
CA VAL A 316 23.06 -7.13 -19.29
C VAL A 316 23.50 -5.85 -19.98
N LYS A 317 22.81 -5.47 -21.08
CA LYS A 317 23.02 -4.21 -21.77
C LYS A 317 21.70 -3.48 -21.85
N ILE A 318 21.64 -2.28 -21.26
CA ILE A 318 20.49 -1.39 -21.30
C ILE A 318 20.72 -0.35 -22.39
N TYR A 319 19.68 -0.02 -23.12
CA TYR A 319 19.68 1.02 -24.14
C TYR A 319 18.88 2.22 -23.67
N PRO A 320 19.23 3.44 -24.08
CA PRO A 320 18.47 4.62 -23.69
C PRO A 320 17.02 4.51 -24.18
N MET A 321 16.09 5.09 -23.39
CA MET A 321 14.71 5.24 -23.83
C MET A 321 14.69 6.04 -25.15
N PRO A 322 13.95 5.61 -26.17
CA PRO A 322 13.80 6.39 -27.40
C PRO A 322 13.27 7.78 -27.07
N GLU A 323 13.90 8.80 -27.65
CA GLU A 323 13.36 10.18 -27.63
C GLU A 323 12.19 10.23 -28.61
N GLU A 324 11.07 10.86 -28.19
CA GLU A 324 9.92 11.13 -29.08
C GLU A 324 10.23 12.19 -30.13
#